data_f63e7e29d178188ac9c8af8fc045bc75
#
_entry.id   f63e7e29d178188ac9c8af8fc045bc75
#
_cell.length_a   1.000
_cell.length_b   1.000
_cell.length_c   1.000
_cell.angle_alpha   90.00
_cell.angle_beta   90.00
_cell.angle_gamma   90.00
#
_symmetry.space_group_name_H-M   'P 1'
#
loop_
_entity.id
_entity.type
_entity.pdbx_description
1 polymer ?
#
loop_
_entity_poly.entity_id
_entity_poly.type
_entity_poly.pdbx_seq_one_letter_code
_entity_poly.pdbx_strand_id
1 'polypeptide(L)'
;AVGVARKLLSPEVSTEYKKEIRDDYEAMATAHARNPQGRSRASIENARANRLLLNFQDPAPSRPQKLGLTEFPDFDLATLREFIDWTPVFQSWDLHGKYPEILNDTVVGEAARSLYADAQDMLDRMIEEKWLTAKAVIGFWPANSDGDDIIVRSEDGTKELGRFHTLRQQMDRRDSDRHNYALSDFIA
;
A
#
# COMPACT_ATOMS: atom_id res chain seq x y z
N ALA A 1 -18.92 10.90 -2.13
CA ALA A 1 -18.90 10.45 -0.72
C ALA A 1 -20.00 11.09 0.13
N VAL A 2 -20.14 12.44 0.18
CA VAL A 2 -21.09 13.15 1.07
C VAL A 2 -22.56 12.72 0.83
N GLY A 3 -23.01 12.63 -0.42
CA GLY A 3 -24.39 12.22 -0.75
C GLY A 3 -24.71 10.79 -0.29
N VAL A 4 -23.76 9.87 -0.39
CA VAL A 4 -23.90 8.48 0.10
C VAL A 4 -24.00 8.46 1.62
N ALA A 5 -23.12 9.18 2.32
CA ALA A 5 -23.13 9.25 3.79
C ALA A 5 -24.47 9.83 4.28
N ARG A 6 -24.98 10.90 3.66
CA ARG A 6 -26.27 11.51 4.01
C ARG A 6 -27.43 10.52 3.88
N LYS A 7 -27.49 9.77 2.77
CA LYS A 7 -28.55 8.76 2.54
C LYS A 7 -28.45 7.60 3.56
N LEU A 8 -27.24 7.16 3.89
CA LEU A 8 -27.03 6.08 4.87
C LEU A 8 -27.36 6.49 6.29
N LEU A 9 -27.15 7.75 6.66
CA LEU A 9 -27.42 8.29 7.99
C LEU A 9 -28.88 8.72 8.18
N SER A 10 -29.66 8.87 7.11
CA SER A 10 -31.08 9.23 7.20
C SER A 10 -31.92 8.02 7.56
N PRO A 11 -32.63 8.00 8.72
CA PRO A 11 -33.51 6.88 9.10
C PRO A 11 -34.62 6.60 8.10
N GLU A 12 -35.10 7.63 7.40
CA GLU A 12 -36.23 7.54 6.46
C GLU A 12 -35.82 6.93 5.10
N VAL A 13 -34.60 7.18 4.66
CA VAL A 13 -34.13 6.83 3.30
C VAL A 13 -33.16 5.65 3.30
N SER A 14 -32.49 5.40 4.43
CA SER A 14 -31.40 4.42 4.56
C SER A 14 -31.80 3.02 4.11
N THR A 15 -32.97 2.56 4.48
CA THR A 15 -33.44 1.19 4.20
C THR A 15 -33.69 0.99 2.71
N GLU A 16 -34.38 1.94 2.09
CA GLU A 16 -34.67 1.90 0.65
C GLU A 16 -33.40 2.05 -0.17
N TYR A 17 -32.53 2.99 0.21
CA TYR A 17 -31.23 3.20 -0.45
C TYR A 17 -30.33 1.96 -0.38
N LYS A 18 -30.26 1.27 0.76
CA LYS A 18 -29.51 0.01 0.88
C LYS A 18 -30.07 -1.10 0.00
N LYS A 19 -31.39 -1.14 -0.18
CA LYS A 19 -32.03 -2.10 -1.08
C LYS A 19 -31.69 -1.78 -2.52
N GLU A 20 -31.87 -0.53 -2.95
CA GLU A 20 -31.52 -0.05 -4.30
C GLU A 20 -30.07 -0.41 -4.68
N ILE A 21 -29.13 -0.09 -3.80
CA ILE A 21 -27.70 -0.40 -4.02
C ILE A 21 -27.44 -1.90 -4.11
N ARG A 22 -28.14 -2.71 -3.32
CA ARG A 22 -28.00 -4.17 -3.40
C ARG A 22 -28.51 -4.71 -4.73
N ASP A 23 -29.69 -4.25 -5.15
CA ASP A 23 -30.31 -4.67 -6.42
C ASP A 23 -29.42 -4.24 -7.61
N ASP A 24 -28.84 -3.04 -7.57
CA ASP A 24 -27.87 -2.56 -8.56
C ASP A 24 -26.60 -3.44 -8.60
N TYR A 25 -26.05 -3.81 -7.46
CA TYR A 25 -24.87 -4.67 -7.40
C TYR A 25 -25.16 -6.08 -7.90
N GLU A 26 -26.34 -6.63 -7.60
CA GLU A 26 -26.77 -7.94 -8.12
C GLU A 26 -26.95 -7.91 -9.64
N ALA A 27 -27.51 -6.81 -10.17
CA ALA A 27 -27.65 -6.61 -11.61
C ALA A 27 -26.27 -6.50 -12.30
N MET A 28 -25.35 -5.70 -11.73
CA MET A 28 -23.98 -5.57 -12.24
C MET A 28 -23.22 -6.91 -12.18
N ALA A 29 -23.32 -7.63 -11.08
CA ALA A 29 -22.68 -8.95 -10.92
C ALA A 29 -23.19 -9.95 -11.94
N THR A 30 -24.52 -9.95 -12.19
CA THR A 30 -25.16 -10.80 -13.20
C THR A 30 -24.72 -10.44 -14.62
N ALA A 31 -24.67 -9.16 -14.93
CA ALA A 31 -24.21 -8.68 -16.24
C ALA A 31 -22.74 -9.03 -16.48
N HIS A 32 -21.88 -8.87 -15.45
CA HIS A 32 -20.47 -9.24 -15.51
C HIS A 32 -20.27 -10.75 -15.67
N ALA A 33 -21.09 -11.56 -14.99
CA ALA A 33 -21.01 -13.02 -15.12
C ALA A 33 -21.43 -13.51 -16.54
N ARG A 34 -22.35 -12.80 -17.20
CA ARG A 34 -22.79 -13.13 -18.57
C ARG A 34 -21.80 -12.71 -19.65
N ASN A 35 -21.00 -11.70 -19.40
CA ASN A 35 -20.00 -11.20 -20.34
C ASN A 35 -18.65 -10.97 -19.62
N PRO A 36 -17.93 -12.04 -19.30
CA PRO A 36 -16.64 -11.96 -18.63
C PRO A 36 -15.59 -11.36 -19.59
N GLN A 37 -15.57 -10.05 -19.73
CA GLN A 37 -14.47 -9.33 -20.39
C GLN A 37 -13.22 -9.34 -19.51
N GLY A 38 -12.95 -10.43 -18.83
CA GLY A 38 -11.86 -10.58 -17.90
C GLY A 38 -10.91 -11.70 -18.30
N ARG A 39 -9.66 -11.55 -17.89
CA ARG A 39 -8.67 -12.63 -17.97
C ARG A 39 -9.22 -13.86 -17.24
N SER A 40 -9.06 -15.02 -17.84
CA SER A 40 -9.42 -16.30 -17.21
C SER A 40 -8.88 -16.36 -15.79
N ARG A 41 -9.72 -16.83 -14.84
CA ARG A 41 -9.31 -16.98 -13.44
C ARG A 41 -8.89 -18.41 -13.17
N ALA A 42 -7.79 -18.60 -12.48
CA ALA A 42 -7.42 -19.87 -11.92
C ALA A 42 -8.30 -20.20 -10.69
N SER A 43 -8.55 -21.47 -10.44
CA SER A 43 -9.10 -21.89 -9.14
C SER A 43 -8.08 -21.57 -8.04
N ILE A 44 -8.55 -21.47 -6.79
CA ILE A 44 -7.66 -21.19 -5.66
C ILE A 44 -6.62 -22.32 -5.48
N GLU A 45 -7.01 -23.55 -5.74
CA GLU A 45 -6.13 -24.72 -5.68
C GLU A 45 -5.00 -24.61 -6.71
N ASN A 46 -5.35 -24.28 -7.96
CA ASN A 46 -4.37 -24.09 -9.03
C ASN A 46 -3.46 -22.89 -8.74
N ALA A 47 -4.02 -21.80 -8.22
CA ALA A 47 -3.24 -20.62 -7.84
C ALA A 47 -2.25 -20.94 -6.69
N ARG A 48 -2.66 -21.74 -5.70
CA ARG A 48 -1.78 -22.22 -4.62
C ARG A 48 -0.71 -23.18 -5.11
N ALA A 49 -1.05 -24.06 -6.05
CA ALA A 49 -0.09 -24.96 -6.68
C ALA A 49 1.00 -24.20 -7.47
N ASN A 50 0.64 -23.03 -8.04
CA ASN A 50 1.55 -22.16 -8.79
C ASN A 50 2.09 -20.99 -7.93
N ARG A 51 2.19 -21.14 -6.61
CA ARG A 51 2.76 -20.12 -5.72
C ARG A 51 4.26 -19.96 -5.92
N LEU A 52 4.79 -18.80 -5.57
CA LEU A 52 6.22 -18.59 -5.46
C LEU A 52 6.76 -19.36 -4.25
N LEU A 53 7.84 -20.11 -4.46
CA LEU A 53 8.56 -20.79 -3.39
C LEU A 53 9.94 -20.14 -3.24
N LEU A 54 10.15 -19.41 -2.14
CA LEU A 54 11.43 -18.82 -1.80
C LEU A 54 12.18 -19.69 -0.79
N ASN A 55 13.50 -19.75 -0.94
CA ASN A 55 14.36 -20.37 0.04
C ASN A 55 14.81 -19.32 1.06
N PHE A 56 14.34 -19.42 2.30
CA PHE A 56 14.71 -18.54 3.40
C PHE A 56 15.87 -19.09 4.26
N GLN A 57 16.50 -20.18 3.83
CA GLN A 57 17.63 -20.77 4.56
C GLN A 57 18.96 -20.14 4.14
N ASP A 58 19.08 -19.72 2.87
CA ASP A 58 20.33 -19.16 2.35
C ASP A 58 20.04 -18.12 1.25
N PRO A 59 20.26 -16.82 1.50
CA PRO A 59 20.54 -16.25 2.82
C PRO A 59 19.32 -16.22 3.75
N ALA A 60 19.56 -16.47 5.03
CA ALA A 60 18.52 -16.30 6.03
C ALA A 60 18.16 -14.81 6.21
N PRO A 61 16.89 -14.46 6.46
CA PRO A 61 16.49 -13.08 6.73
C PRO A 61 17.27 -12.48 7.91
N SER A 62 17.70 -11.23 7.77
CA SER A 62 18.38 -10.52 8.84
C SER A 62 17.46 -10.30 10.04
N ARG A 63 17.94 -10.68 11.23
CA ARG A 63 17.19 -10.42 12.45
C ARG A 63 17.35 -8.96 12.87
N PRO A 64 16.24 -8.22 13.12
CA PRO A 64 16.31 -6.88 13.68
C PRO A 64 17.02 -6.86 15.03
N GLN A 65 17.78 -5.79 15.31
CA GLN A 65 18.48 -5.63 16.60
C GLN A 65 17.49 -5.41 17.75
N LYS A 66 16.36 -4.75 17.48
CA LYS A 66 15.31 -4.47 18.46
C LYS A 66 13.99 -5.04 17.95
N LEU A 67 13.38 -5.89 18.74
CA LEU A 67 12.03 -6.40 18.52
C LEU A 67 10.99 -5.54 19.29
N GLY A 68 9.72 -5.75 18.99
CA GLY A 68 8.60 -5.01 19.58
C GLY A 68 8.45 -3.60 19.03
N LEU A 69 7.75 -2.77 19.78
CA LEU A 69 7.42 -1.40 19.38
C LEU A 69 8.55 -0.42 19.65
N THR A 70 8.73 0.53 18.75
CA THR A 70 9.55 1.72 18.95
C THR A 70 8.73 2.94 18.55
N GLU A 71 8.58 3.87 19.49
CA GLU A 71 7.84 5.11 19.29
C GLU A 71 8.81 6.27 19.04
N PHE A 72 8.44 7.12 18.10
CA PHE A 72 9.12 8.37 17.76
C PHE A 72 8.11 9.50 17.96
N PRO A 73 8.02 10.08 19.15
CA PRO A 73 7.02 11.13 19.45
C PRO A 73 7.32 12.47 18.77
N ASP A 74 8.58 12.71 18.43
CA ASP A 74 9.04 13.92 17.76
C ASP A 74 10.28 13.58 16.92
N PHE A 75 10.02 13.06 15.71
CA PHE A 75 11.10 12.69 14.79
C PHE A 75 11.63 13.94 14.09
N ASP A 76 12.95 14.03 13.93
CA ASP A 76 13.61 15.21 13.36
C ASP A 76 13.14 15.47 11.91
N LEU A 77 12.54 16.65 11.70
CA LEU A 77 12.03 17.07 10.39
C LEU A 77 13.15 17.32 9.38
N ALA A 78 14.32 17.76 9.83
CA ALA A 78 15.47 17.97 8.94
C ALA A 78 15.94 16.64 8.34
N THR A 79 15.94 15.58 9.14
CA THR A 79 16.22 14.22 8.66
C THR A 79 15.15 13.75 7.67
N LEU A 80 13.86 13.98 7.94
CA LEU A 80 12.78 13.56 7.03
C LEU A 80 12.85 14.25 5.67
N ARG A 81 13.32 15.50 5.62
CA ARG A 81 13.50 16.27 4.38
C ARG A 81 14.35 15.52 3.35
N GLU A 82 15.37 14.79 3.78
CA GLU A 82 16.26 14.04 2.90
C GLU A 82 15.58 12.87 2.19
N PHE A 83 14.44 12.42 2.70
CA PHE A 83 13.68 11.28 2.19
C PHE A 83 12.42 11.67 1.41
N ILE A 84 12.21 12.95 1.11
CA ILE A 84 11.05 13.42 0.33
C ILE A 84 11.17 12.94 -1.12
N ASP A 85 10.14 12.24 -1.60
CA ASP A 85 9.96 11.99 -3.04
C ASP A 85 9.37 13.24 -3.70
N TRP A 86 10.19 13.90 -4.50
CA TRP A 86 9.83 15.15 -5.17
C TRP A 86 8.98 14.98 -6.42
N THR A 87 8.99 13.79 -7.04
CA THR A 87 8.24 13.54 -8.28
C THR A 87 6.74 13.82 -8.12
N PRO A 88 6.04 13.39 -7.05
CA PRO A 88 4.64 13.72 -6.84
C PRO A 88 4.37 15.21 -6.64
N VAL A 89 5.33 15.97 -6.07
CA VAL A 89 5.19 17.43 -5.91
C VAL A 89 5.08 18.09 -7.28
N PHE A 90 5.98 17.79 -8.22
CA PHE A 90 5.92 18.32 -9.57
C PHE A 90 4.63 17.92 -10.30
N GLN A 91 4.21 16.68 -10.17
CA GLN A 91 2.96 16.20 -10.76
C GLN A 91 1.72 16.95 -10.24
N SER A 92 1.71 17.32 -8.96
CA SER A 92 0.61 18.10 -8.37
C SER A 92 0.48 19.52 -8.93
N TRP A 93 1.53 20.01 -9.59
CA TRP A 93 1.58 21.29 -10.27
C TRP A 93 1.59 21.16 -11.80
N ASP A 94 1.10 20.01 -12.31
CA ASP A 94 1.02 19.69 -13.75
C ASP A 94 2.39 19.73 -14.47
N LEU A 95 3.49 19.59 -13.74
CA LEU A 95 4.82 19.46 -14.29
C LEU A 95 5.17 17.98 -14.47
N HIS A 96 5.26 17.53 -15.71
CA HIS A 96 5.50 16.14 -16.05
C HIS A 96 6.99 15.85 -16.21
N GLY A 97 7.50 14.95 -15.41
CA GLY A 97 8.90 14.50 -15.41
C GLY A 97 9.24 13.85 -14.07
N LYS A 98 10.39 13.18 -14.02
CA LYS A 98 10.92 12.59 -12.78
C LYS A 98 11.97 13.48 -12.17
N TYR A 99 11.99 13.57 -10.85
CA TYR A 99 13.10 14.20 -10.14
C TYR A 99 14.30 13.24 -10.07
N PRO A 100 15.54 13.70 -10.26
CA PRO A 100 15.92 15.11 -10.47
C PRO A 100 15.95 15.60 -11.93
N GLU A 101 15.72 14.72 -12.92
CA GLU A 101 15.89 15.02 -14.36
C GLU A 101 14.97 16.17 -14.82
N ILE A 102 13.79 16.29 -14.24
CA ILE A 102 12.82 17.36 -14.55
C ILE A 102 13.42 18.77 -14.41
N LEU A 103 14.37 18.97 -13.51
CA LEU A 103 15.02 20.26 -13.29
C LEU A 103 15.85 20.72 -14.50
N ASN A 104 16.23 19.80 -15.38
CA ASN A 104 17.00 20.04 -16.60
C ASN A 104 16.17 19.90 -17.87
N ASP A 105 14.84 19.74 -17.73
CA ASP A 105 13.94 19.63 -18.88
C ASP A 105 13.92 20.96 -19.68
N THR A 106 13.88 20.84 -21.01
CA THR A 106 13.96 22.00 -21.92
C THR A 106 12.70 22.84 -21.96
N VAL A 107 11.55 22.27 -21.55
CA VAL A 107 10.24 22.94 -21.59
C VAL A 107 9.81 23.37 -20.19
N VAL A 108 9.84 22.45 -19.23
CA VAL A 108 9.31 22.69 -17.87
C VAL A 108 10.41 22.94 -16.82
N GLY A 109 11.68 22.79 -17.17
CA GLY A 109 12.78 22.82 -16.20
C GLY A 109 12.92 24.14 -15.45
N GLU A 110 12.64 25.28 -16.10
CA GLU A 110 12.67 26.61 -15.42
C GLU A 110 11.58 26.67 -14.33
N ALA A 111 10.36 26.31 -14.67
CA ALA A 111 9.25 26.27 -13.72
C ALA A 111 9.50 25.26 -12.60
N ALA A 112 10.06 24.08 -12.92
CA ALA A 112 10.40 23.06 -11.95
C ALA A 112 11.47 23.55 -10.96
N ARG A 113 12.52 24.22 -11.41
CA ARG A 113 13.55 24.79 -10.53
C ARG A 113 12.98 25.88 -9.61
N SER A 114 12.11 26.76 -10.13
CA SER A 114 11.46 27.79 -9.30
C SER A 114 10.59 27.15 -8.21
N LEU A 115 9.71 26.22 -8.60
CA LEU A 115 8.87 25.49 -7.65
C LEU A 115 9.70 24.74 -6.59
N TYR A 116 10.78 24.10 -7.01
CA TYR A 116 11.66 23.39 -6.10
C TYR A 116 12.33 24.32 -5.10
N ALA A 117 12.82 25.49 -5.54
CA ALA A 117 13.42 26.50 -4.67
C ALA A 117 12.40 27.01 -3.63
N ASP A 118 11.19 27.38 -4.09
CA ASP A 118 10.12 27.85 -3.19
C ASP A 118 9.74 26.79 -2.15
N ALA A 119 9.72 25.52 -2.56
CA ALA A 119 9.44 24.41 -1.66
C ALA A 119 10.58 24.19 -0.64
N GLN A 120 11.84 24.35 -1.04
CA GLN A 120 12.98 24.28 -0.10
C GLN A 120 12.92 25.39 0.93
N ASP A 121 12.68 26.63 0.50
CA ASP A 121 12.57 27.79 1.41
C ASP A 121 11.41 27.61 2.40
N MET A 122 10.29 27.06 1.93
CA MET A 122 9.16 26.75 2.82
C MET A 122 9.51 25.65 3.82
N LEU A 123 10.20 24.58 3.41
CA LEU A 123 10.64 23.52 4.32
C LEU A 123 11.62 24.04 5.36
N ASP A 124 12.56 24.93 4.99
CA ASP A 124 13.47 25.56 5.94
C ASP A 124 12.68 26.28 7.04
N ARG A 125 11.70 27.09 6.66
CA ARG A 125 10.84 27.79 7.62
C ARG A 125 10.00 26.83 8.47
N MET A 126 9.42 25.80 7.88
CA MET A 126 8.64 24.78 8.62
C MET A 126 9.47 24.07 9.68
N ILE A 127 10.75 23.81 9.39
CA ILE A 127 11.69 23.16 10.32
C ILE A 127 12.12 24.14 11.42
N GLU A 128 12.55 25.34 11.05
CA GLU A 128 13.04 26.37 11.98
C GLU A 128 11.96 26.87 12.95
N GLU A 129 10.77 27.15 12.41
CA GLU A 129 9.62 27.66 13.18
C GLU A 129 8.80 26.53 13.84
N LYS A 130 9.17 25.26 13.61
CA LYS A 130 8.49 24.07 14.16
C LYS A 130 6.97 24.05 13.91
N TRP A 131 6.57 24.27 12.66
CA TRP A 131 5.15 24.26 12.30
C TRP A 131 4.48 22.88 12.47
N LEU A 132 5.24 21.80 12.36
CA LEU A 132 4.76 20.43 12.43
C LEU A 132 5.58 19.62 13.43
N THR A 133 4.95 18.59 13.97
CA THR A 133 5.60 17.54 14.75
C THR A 133 5.43 16.22 14.02
N ALA A 134 6.53 15.55 13.68
CA ALA A 134 6.48 14.24 13.07
C ALA A 134 6.45 13.15 14.13
N LYS A 135 5.42 12.31 14.08
CA LYS A 135 5.27 11.17 14.99
C LYS A 135 5.24 9.87 14.19
N ALA A 136 5.93 8.86 14.67
CA ALA A 136 5.92 7.55 14.06
C ALA A 136 5.95 6.45 15.12
N VAL A 137 5.41 5.28 14.74
CA VAL A 137 5.55 4.04 15.49
C VAL A 137 5.99 2.96 14.51
N ILE A 138 7.03 2.25 14.84
CA ILE A 138 7.46 1.06 14.10
C ILE A 138 7.48 -0.14 15.02
N GLY A 139 7.31 -1.33 14.44
CA GLY A 139 7.36 -2.57 15.20
C GLY A 139 7.95 -3.70 14.39
N PHE A 140 8.76 -4.51 15.07
CA PHE A 140 9.35 -5.72 14.50
C PHE A 140 9.01 -6.92 15.36
N TRP A 141 8.42 -7.93 14.75
CA TRP A 141 8.09 -9.19 15.41
C TRP A 141 8.51 -10.37 14.55
N PRO A 142 8.82 -11.51 15.17
CA PRO A 142 8.93 -12.77 14.45
C PRO A 142 7.61 -13.05 13.69
N ALA A 143 7.76 -13.45 12.44
CA ALA A 143 6.62 -13.84 11.62
C ALA A 143 6.99 -15.02 10.75
N ASN A 144 6.01 -15.86 10.44
CA ASN A 144 6.15 -16.94 9.46
C ASN A 144 4.85 -17.09 8.66
N SER A 145 4.97 -17.68 7.49
CA SER A 145 3.80 -18.00 6.65
C SER A 145 3.16 -19.33 7.06
N ASP A 146 1.84 -19.41 6.91
CA ASP A 146 1.03 -20.61 7.02
C ASP A 146 0.02 -20.64 5.87
N GLY A 147 0.38 -21.28 4.78
CA GLY A 147 -0.38 -21.22 3.53
C GLY A 147 -0.42 -19.81 2.94
N ASP A 148 -1.61 -19.21 2.86
CA ASP A 148 -1.80 -17.84 2.39
C ASP A 148 -1.84 -16.81 3.54
N ASP A 149 -1.63 -17.25 4.78
CA ASP A 149 -1.65 -16.40 5.97
C ASP A 149 -0.24 -16.04 6.44
N ILE A 150 -0.13 -14.90 7.13
CA ILE A 150 1.07 -14.49 7.86
C ILE A 150 0.75 -14.51 9.35
N ILE A 151 1.50 -15.29 10.10
CA ILE A 151 1.38 -15.39 11.55
C ILE A 151 2.43 -14.51 12.19
N VAL A 152 1.99 -13.53 12.98
CA VAL A 152 2.87 -12.69 13.82
C VAL A 152 2.93 -13.27 15.22
N ARG A 153 4.15 -13.40 15.75
CA ARG A 153 4.41 -14.03 17.05
C ARG A 153 4.97 -13.03 18.05
N SER A 154 4.90 -13.40 19.32
CA SER A 154 5.60 -12.69 20.40
C SER A 154 7.11 -12.67 20.14
N GLU A 155 7.83 -11.77 20.81
CA GLU A 155 9.28 -11.57 20.64
C GLU A 155 10.09 -12.86 20.89
N ASP A 156 9.62 -13.72 21.79
CA ASP A 156 10.17 -15.05 22.06
C ASP A 156 9.71 -16.15 21.09
N GLY A 157 8.81 -15.81 20.13
CA GLY A 157 8.28 -16.72 19.14
C GLY A 157 7.23 -17.72 19.64
N THR A 158 6.87 -17.71 20.92
CA THR A 158 6.05 -18.77 21.54
C THR A 158 4.54 -18.58 21.34
N LYS A 159 4.08 -17.33 21.28
CA LYS A 159 2.65 -16.98 21.21
C LYS A 159 2.29 -16.34 19.90
N GLU A 160 1.20 -16.78 19.26
CA GLU A 160 0.57 -16.07 18.15
C GLU A 160 -0.07 -14.78 18.68
N LEU A 161 0.37 -13.62 18.16
CA LEU A 161 -0.18 -12.31 18.49
C LEU A 161 -1.28 -11.90 17.51
N GLY A 162 -1.17 -12.35 16.26
CA GLY A 162 -2.13 -12.06 15.23
C GLY A 162 -1.86 -12.84 13.96
N ARG A 163 -2.89 -12.90 13.12
CA ARG A 163 -2.87 -13.58 11.84
C ARG A 163 -3.40 -12.63 10.78
N PHE A 164 -2.63 -12.43 9.72
CA PHE A 164 -3.02 -11.63 8.57
C PHE A 164 -3.37 -12.55 7.40
N HIS A 165 -4.64 -12.55 7.01
CA HIS A 165 -5.11 -13.29 5.85
C HIS A 165 -4.73 -12.54 4.59
N THR A 166 -3.83 -13.10 3.78
CA THR A 166 -3.41 -12.48 2.53
C THR A 166 -4.17 -13.05 1.34
N LEU A 167 -4.33 -12.25 0.30
CA LEU A 167 -5.03 -12.66 -0.90
C LEU A 167 -4.03 -13.19 -1.94
N ARG A 168 -4.30 -14.39 -2.46
CA ARG A 168 -3.53 -14.95 -3.57
C ARG A 168 -4.07 -14.45 -4.91
N GLN A 169 -3.17 -14.08 -5.79
CA GLN A 169 -3.54 -13.76 -7.17
C GLN A 169 -4.15 -15.00 -7.86
N GLN A 170 -5.35 -14.83 -8.42
CA GLN A 170 -6.07 -15.88 -9.13
C GLN A 170 -6.13 -15.60 -10.64
N MET A 171 -5.07 -15.09 -11.23
CA MET A 171 -4.96 -14.95 -12.67
C MET A 171 -4.55 -16.30 -13.29
N ASP A 172 -5.14 -16.66 -14.42
CA ASP A 172 -4.69 -17.83 -15.17
C ASP A 172 -3.28 -17.57 -15.70
N ARG A 173 -2.34 -18.41 -15.28
CA ARG A 173 -0.91 -18.31 -15.60
C ARG A 173 -0.38 -19.53 -16.36
N ARG A 174 -1.28 -20.41 -16.86
CA ARG A 174 -0.89 -21.69 -17.51
C ARG A 174 0.11 -21.52 -18.65
N ASP A 175 0.03 -20.39 -19.36
CA ASP A 175 0.89 -20.10 -20.51
C ASP A 175 1.99 -19.07 -20.18
N SER A 176 2.40 -18.96 -18.92
CA SER A 176 3.43 -18.02 -18.50
C SER A 176 4.27 -18.58 -17.35
N ASP A 177 5.55 -18.19 -17.29
CA ASP A 177 6.47 -18.51 -16.20
C ASP A 177 6.21 -17.69 -14.92
N ARG A 178 5.06 -16.99 -14.85
CA ARG A 178 4.72 -16.13 -13.71
C ARG A 178 3.95 -16.92 -12.66
N HIS A 179 4.28 -16.67 -11.41
CA HIS A 179 3.58 -17.23 -10.25
C HIS A 179 2.28 -16.49 -9.92
N ASN A 180 1.43 -17.14 -9.15
CA ASN A 180 0.27 -16.56 -8.50
C ASN A 180 0.67 -16.10 -7.10
N TYR A 181 1.11 -14.86 -6.97
CA TYR A 181 1.67 -14.32 -5.73
C TYR A 181 0.62 -14.09 -4.63
N ALA A 182 1.03 -14.34 -3.40
CA ALA A 182 0.43 -13.81 -2.19
C ALA A 182 1.52 -13.12 -1.35
N LEU A 183 1.16 -12.20 -0.46
CA LEU A 183 2.14 -11.54 0.39
C LEU A 183 2.86 -12.54 1.31
N SER A 184 2.15 -13.59 1.73
CA SER A 184 2.71 -14.69 2.53
C SER A 184 3.87 -15.43 1.86
N ASP A 185 3.97 -15.43 0.53
CA ASP A 185 5.07 -16.08 -0.19
C ASP A 185 6.43 -15.42 0.08
N PHE A 186 6.43 -14.17 0.57
CA PHE A 186 7.64 -13.39 0.88
C PHE A 186 8.01 -13.40 2.35
N ILE A 187 7.31 -14.20 3.16
CA ILE A 187 7.56 -14.37 4.60
C ILE A 187 8.02 -15.82 4.85
N ALA A 188 9.05 -15.97 5.69
CA ALA A 188 9.69 -17.26 6.00
C ALA A 188 8.75 -18.27 6.64
#